data_bdf66ee09c0f754377eb6a1bd2669f58
#
_entry.id   bdf66ee09c0f754377eb6a1bd2669f58
#
_cell.length_a   1.000
_cell.length_b   1.000
_cell.length_c   1.000
_cell.angle_alpha   90.00
_cell.angle_beta   90.00
_cell.angle_gamma   90.00
#
_symmetry.space_group_name_H-M   'P 1'
#
loop_
_entity.id
_entity.type
_entity.pdbx_description
1 polymer ?
#
loop_
_entity_poly.entity_id
_entity_poly.type
_entity_poly.pdbx_seq_one_letter_code
_entity_poly.pdbx_strand_id
1 'polypeptide(L)'
;MKRALLGGVVAGLAIAIAASVQAQGQEAATAADSPGVVSAVWMERDVTLHYMGFTSYYSCEGLRGQVRRILQEIGARPGFTVTMRNCIEQSGPEWSPSVRIVAALPVEATPEVLAELASDASKRELAARVQGKSPDEATAQFPARPKRVEFVSGGMSFLQNGDCELMEQMRDRVFGPLGVKVIDSNIRCVPRQVSIGSIRMTVEVLEPVPAPNPTP
;
A
#
# COMPACT_ATOMS: atom_id res chain seq x y z
N MET A 1 -70.38 -62.75 14.51
CA MET A 1 -69.53 -63.63 13.62
C MET A 1 -68.16 -62.99 13.55
N LYS A 2 -67.23 -63.51 14.32
CA LYS A 2 -66.01 -64.25 14.00
C LYS A 2 -65.18 -63.71 12.81
N ARG A 3 -64.01 -63.19 13.08
CA ARG A 3 -62.60 -63.61 12.83
C ARG A 3 -61.72 -62.40 12.90
N ALA A 4 -60.77 -62.19 13.75
CA ALA A 4 -59.46 -62.75 14.05
C ALA A 4 -58.55 -62.84 12.79
N LEU A 5 -57.36 -62.15 12.82
CA LEU A 5 -56.03 -62.66 12.50
C LEU A 5 -55.08 -61.50 12.33
N LEU A 6 -54.07 -61.38 13.22
CA LEU A 6 -52.62 -61.55 12.96
C LEU A 6 -52.02 -60.49 12.01
N GLY A 7 -51.15 -59.68 12.40
CA GLY A 7 -49.80 -60.03 12.87
C GLY A 7 -48.80 -59.39 11.89
N GLY A 8 -47.93 -58.52 12.32
CA GLY A 8 -46.86 -58.00 11.46
C GLY A 8 -46.06 -56.89 12.15
N VAL A 9 -45.16 -57.28 13.05
CA VAL A 9 -44.10 -56.43 13.57
C VAL A 9 -43.02 -56.29 12.51
N VAL A 10 -42.87 -55.13 11.92
CA VAL A 10 -41.70 -54.79 11.09
C VAL A 10 -40.85 -53.82 11.88
N ALA A 11 -39.77 -54.35 12.43
CA ALA A 11 -38.70 -53.56 13.04
C ALA A 11 -37.95 -52.80 11.94
N GLY A 12 -38.24 -51.53 11.79
CA GLY A 12 -37.48 -50.61 10.92
C GLY A 12 -36.23 -50.12 11.62
N LEU A 13 -35.09 -50.63 11.16
CA LEU A 13 -33.75 -50.21 11.57
C LEU A 13 -33.49 -48.80 11.02
N ALA A 14 -33.61 -47.77 11.86
CA ALA A 14 -33.25 -46.41 11.52
C ALA A 14 -31.72 -46.26 11.59
N ILE A 15 -31.07 -46.27 10.43
CA ILE A 15 -29.65 -45.93 10.29
C ILE A 15 -29.54 -44.41 10.35
N ALA A 16 -29.14 -43.88 11.49
CA ALA A 16 -28.76 -42.50 11.63
C ALA A 16 -27.39 -42.26 10.96
N ILE A 17 -27.41 -41.69 9.74
CA ILE A 17 -26.20 -41.20 9.09
C ILE A 17 -25.87 -39.86 9.75
N ALA A 18 -24.94 -39.88 10.71
CA ALA A 18 -24.32 -38.69 11.22
C ALA A 18 -23.41 -38.10 10.14
N ALA A 19 -23.90 -37.08 9.42
CA ALA A 19 -23.09 -36.28 8.54
C ALA A 19 -22.14 -35.40 9.42
N SER A 20 -20.92 -35.87 9.58
CA SER A 20 -19.85 -35.07 10.14
C SER A 20 -19.48 -33.94 9.13
N VAL A 21 -20.03 -32.75 9.36
CA VAL A 21 -19.56 -31.54 8.73
C VAL A 21 -18.17 -31.24 9.31
N GLN A 22 -17.15 -31.69 8.60
CA GLN A 22 -15.78 -31.22 8.85
C GLN A 22 -15.73 -29.77 8.38
N ALA A 23 -15.83 -28.85 9.35
CA ALA A 23 -15.42 -27.48 9.15
C ALA A 23 -13.92 -27.52 8.81
N GLN A 24 -13.60 -27.38 7.53
CA GLN A 24 -12.25 -27.05 7.09
C GLN A 24 -11.97 -25.63 7.58
N GLY A 25 -11.47 -25.55 8.81
CA GLY A 25 -10.83 -24.36 9.34
C GLY A 25 -9.65 -24.06 8.42
N GLN A 26 -9.79 -22.99 7.68
CA GLN A 26 -8.80 -22.46 6.77
C GLN A 26 -7.58 -22.09 7.61
N GLU A 27 -6.53 -22.89 7.54
CA GLU A 27 -5.20 -22.60 8.10
C GLU A 27 -4.58 -21.42 7.34
N ALA A 28 -5.04 -20.22 7.68
CA ALA A 28 -4.40 -18.97 7.27
C ALA A 28 -3.36 -18.47 8.31
N ALA A 29 -2.89 -19.33 9.21
CA ALA A 29 -2.19 -18.91 10.43
C ALA A 29 -0.69 -19.26 10.49
N THR A 30 -0.01 -19.62 9.39
CA THR A 30 1.38 -20.10 9.51
C THR A 30 2.46 -19.12 9.06
N ALA A 31 2.13 -17.94 8.53
CA ALA A 31 3.15 -16.96 8.10
C ALA A 31 3.49 -15.88 9.15
N ALA A 32 2.71 -15.77 10.22
CA ALA A 32 2.88 -14.71 11.23
C ALA A 32 3.92 -15.05 12.34
N ASP A 33 4.48 -16.26 12.35
CA ASP A 33 5.37 -16.72 13.44
C ASP A 33 6.86 -16.47 13.16
N SER A 34 7.21 -15.79 12.05
CA SER A 34 8.58 -15.36 11.79
C SER A 34 8.84 -14.01 12.47
N PRO A 35 9.94 -13.86 13.26
CA PRO A 35 10.22 -12.62 13.96
C PRO A 35 10.29 -11.44 12.98
N GLY A 36 9.45 -10.42 13.22
CA GLY A 36 9.38 -9.21 12.41
C GLY A 36 8.39 -9.25 11.24
N VAL A 37 7.61 -10.33 11.06
CA VAL A 37 6.53 -10.36 10.07
C VAL A 37 5.24 -9.90 10.74
N VAL A 38 4.55 -8.98 10.10
CA VAL A 38 3.25 -8.44 10.54
C VAL A 38 2.18 -8.69 9.47
N SER A 39 0.92 -8.70 9.89
CA SER A 39 -0.20 -8.70 8.94
C SER A 39 -0.37 -7.29 8.38
N ALA A 40 -0.44 -7.15 7.07
CA ALA A 40 -0.58 -5.87 6.38
C ALA A 40 -1.74 -5.89 5.38
N VAL A 41 -2.20 -4.72 5.03
CA VAL A 41 -3.18 -4.47 3.98
C VAL A 41 -2.68 -3.37 3.04
N TRP A 42 -3.14 -3.38 1.79
CA TRP A 42 -2.89 -2.28 0.88
C TRP A 42 -3.81 -1.11 1.21
N MET A 43 -3.22 0.03 1.61
CA MET A 43 -3.96 1.26 1.89
C MET A 43 -3.70 2.27 0.76
N GLU A 44 -4.74 2.55 -0.03
CA GLU A 44 -4.69 3.59 -1.06
C GLU A 44 -4.93 4.96 -0.42
N ARG A 45 -4.09 5.92 -0.77
CA ARG A 45 -4.18 7.32 -0.33
C ARG A 45 -4.12 8.25 -1.52
N ASP A 46 -4.89 9.35 -1.42
CA ASP A 46 -4.90 10.46 -2.37
C ASP A 46 -4.29 11.68 -1.69
N VAL A 47 -3.08 12.03 -2.08
CA VAL A 47 -2.31 13.10 -1.46
C VAL A 47 -1.95 14.14 -2.51
N THR A 48 -2.10 15.43 -2.17
CA THR A 48 -1.66 16.52 -3.04
C THR A 48 -0.44 17.20 -2.43
N LEU A 49 0.63 17.23 -3.18
CA LEU A 49 1.85 17.99 -2.89
C LEU A 49 1.84 19.28 -3.68
N HIS A 50 1.87 20.41 -2.99
CA HIS A 50 2.17 21.71 -3.58
C HIS A 50 3.67 21.95 -3.45
N TYR A 51 4.40 21.69 -4.52
CA TYR A 51 5.85 21.89 -4.52
C TYR A 51 6.19 23.38 -4.61
N MET A 52 7.10 23.80 -3.75
CA MET A 52 7.67 25.16 -3.79
C MET A 52 9.19 25.04 -3.83
N GLY A 53 9.77 25.38 -4.99
CA GLY A 53 11.21 25.33 -5.18
C GLY A 53 11.83 26.73 -5.07
N PHE A 54 12.84 26.86 -4.22
CA PHE A 54 13.68 28.05 -4.10
C PHE A 54 15.10 27.80 -4.62
N THR A 55 15.48 26.51 -4.66
CA THR A 55 16.81 26.06 -5.11
C THR A 55 16.70 25.36 -6.46
N SER A 56 15.72 24.49 -6.62
CA SER A 56 15.50 23.72 -7.85
C SER A 56 14.11 23.94 -8.42
N TYR A 57 14.08 24.17 -9.71
CA TYR A 57 12.85 24.28 -10.49
C TYR A 57 12.74 23.06 -11.37
N TYR A 58 11.58 22.45 -11.38
CA TYR A 58 11.30 21.27 -12.22
C TYR A 58 10.43 21.64 -13.41
N SER A 59 10.68 21.02 -14.54
CA SER A 59 9.62 20.86 -15.54
C SER A 59 8.51 19.98 -14.98
N CYS A 60 7.29 20.09 -15.53
CA CYS A 60 6.17 19.24 -15.12
C CYS A 60 6.54 17.75 -15.17
N GLU A 61 7.17 17.33 -16.25
CA GLU A 61 7.59 15.94 -16.46
C GLU A 61 8.72 15.54 -15.50
N GLY A 62 9.69 16.45 -15.29
CA GLY A 62 10.80 16.20 -14.37
C GLY A 62 10.32 15.94 -12.94
N LEU A 63 9.42 16.80 -12.41
CA LEU A 63 8.85 16.62 -11.09
C LEU A 63 8.01 15.34 -11.00
N ARG A 64 7.15 15.09 -12.01
CA ARG A 64 6.37 13.86 -12.08
C ARG A 64 7.25 12.62 -12.05
N GLY A 65 8.31 12.62 -12.85
CA GLY A 65 9.27 11.53 -12.93
C GLY A 65 9.99 11.29 -11.60
N GLN A 66 10.42 12.35 -10.94
CA GLN A 66 11.14 12.25 -9.66
C GLN A 66 10.22 11.72 -8.54
N VAL A 67 8.99 12.24 -8.43
CA VAL A 67 7.99 11.73 -7.47
C VAL A 67 7.68 10.26 -7.75
N ARG A 68 7.53 9.85 -9.02
CA ARG A 68 7.31 8.44 -9.37
C ARG A 68 8.43 7.54 -8.91
N ARG A 69 9.70 7.94 -9.08
CA ARG A 69 10.85 7.15 -8.62
C ARG A 69 10.86 7.02 -7.10
N ILE A 70 10.61 8.10 -6.36
CA ILE A 70 10.52 8.06 -4.90
C ILE A 70 9.44 7.07 -4.45
N LEU A 71 8.25 7.09 -5.08
CA LEU A 71 7.15 6.17 -4.76
C LEU A 71 7.50 4.71 -5.08
N GLN A 72 8.23 4.46 -6.16
CA GLN A 72 8.73 3.12 -6.51
C GLN A 72 9.72 2.59 -5.46
N GLU A 73 10.65 3.43 -5.00
CA GLU A 73 11.63 3.05 -3.98
C GLU A 73 10.99 2.70 -2.63
N ILE A 74 9.93 3.39 -2.25
CA ILE A 74 9.18 3.06 -1.02
C ILE A 74 8.19 1.91 -1.20
N GLY A 75 8.15 1.26 -2.37
CA GLY A 75 7.33 0.07 -2.59
C GLY A 75 5.86 0.35 -2.85
N ALA A 76 5.51 1.48 -3.45
CA ALA A 76 4.13 1.73 -3.87
C ALA A 76 3.65 0.66 -4.86
N ARG A 77 2.42 0.15 -4.65
CA ARG A 77 1.80 -0.89 -5.48
C ARG A 77 1.78 -0.44 -6.96
N PRO A 78 2.16 -1.29 -7.91
CA PRO A 78 2.05 -0.97 -9.33
C PRO A 78 0.65 -0.48 -9.72
N GLY A 79 0.60 0.53 -10.59
CA GLY A 79 -0.65 1.17 -11.00
C GLY A 79 -0.96 2.47 -10.23
N PHE A 80 -0.09 2.91 -9.32
CA PHE A 80 -0.20 4.25 -8.74
C PHE A 80 -0.15 5.35 -9.80
N THR A 81 -0.77 6.48 -9.52
CA THR A 81 -0.80 7.63 -10.43
C THR A 81 -0.15 8.85 -9.81
N VAL A 82 0.58 9.58 -10.65
CA VAL A 82 1.16 10.89 -10.31
C VAL A 82 0.72 11.87 -11.39
N THR A 83 -0.15 12.79 -11.04
CA THR A 83 -0.77 13.73 -11.98
C THR A 83 -0.35 15.14 -11.63
N MET A 84 0.19 15.84 -12.62
CA MET A 84 0.53 17.25 -12.48
C MET A 84 -0.74 18.12 -12.56
N ARG A 85 -0.79 19.14 -11.73
CA ARG A 85 -1.86 20.16 -11.74
C ARG A 85 -1.20 21.55 -11.67
N ASN A 86 -1.82 22.52 -12.32
CA ASN A 86 -1.30 23.89 -12.39
C ASN A 86 0.14 23.91 -12.92
N CYS A 87 0.42 23.12 -13.93
CA CYS A 87 1.74 23.01 -14.53
C CYS A 87 1.56 23.10 -16.06
N ILE A 88 2.18 24.11 -16.66
CA ILE A 88 2.09 24.37 -18.10
C ILE A 88 3.36 23.86 -18.77
N GLU A 89 3.28 22.76 -19.48
CA GLU A 89 4.44 22.05 -20.07
C GLU A 89 5.27 22.92 -21.02
N GLN A 90 4.65 23.95 -21.62
CA GLN A 90 5.31 24.82 -22.60
C GLN A 90 6.00 26.05 -21.99
N SER A 91 5.79 26.33 -20.71
CA SER A 91 6.31 27.54 -20.06
C SER A 91 7.67 27.37 -19.40
N GLY A 92 8.27 26.17 -19.47
CA GLY A 92 9.54 25.85 -18.84
C GLY A 92 9.38 25.40 -17.37
N PRO A 93 10.45 25.53 -16.54
CA PRO A 93 10.38 25.12 -15.13
C PRO A 93 9.40 25.99 -14.35
N GLU A 94 8.49 25.33 -13.63
CA GLU A 94 7.52 25.97 -12.74
C GLU A 94 8.05 26.03 -11.31
N TRP A 95 7.82 27.13 -10.63
CA TRP A 95 8.28 27.30 -9.27
C TRP A 95 7.28 26.83 -8.19
N SER A 96 6.01 26.63 -8.55
CA SER A 96 4.96 26.18 -7.63
C SER A 96 3.95 25.22 -8.30
N PRO A 97 4.41 24.11 -8.90
CA PRO A 97 3.50 23.13 -9.46
C PRO A 97 2.85 22.30 -8.36
N SER A 98 1.65 21.74 -8.65
CA SER A 98 0.96 20.81 -7.75
C SER A 98 1.00 19.40 -8.33
N VAL A 99 1.24 18.43 -7.46
CA VAL A 99 1.29 17.00 -7.80
C VAL A 99 0.23 16.27 -7.00
N ARG A 100 -0.74 15.64 -7.68
CA ARG A 100 -1.67 14.70 -7.06
C ARG A 100 -1.10 13.30 -7.18
N ILE A 101 -1.01 12.62 -6.05
CA ILE A 101 -0.48 11.28 -5.89
C ILE A 101 -1.62 10.39 -5.41
N VAL A 102 -1.97 9.35 -6.19
CA VAL A 102 -2.85 8.27 -5.73
C VAL A 102 -2.02 7.00 -5.71
N ALA A 103 -1.72 6.52 -4.53
CA ALA A 103 -0.82 5.39 -4.34
C ALA A 103 -1.27 4.51 -3.18
N ALA A 104 -1.09 3.20 -3.33
CA ALA A 104 -1.32 2.22 -2.28
C ALA A 104 0.03 1.73 -1.74
N LEU A 105 0.20 1.79 -0.41
CA LEU A 105 1.33 1.20 0.29
C LEU A 105 0.84 0.14 1.29
N PRO A 106 1.67 -0.85 1.63
CA PRO A 106 1.39 -1.77 2.72
C PRO A 106 1.38 -1.02 4.05
N VAL A 107 0.31 -1.20 4.81
CA VAL A 107 0.17 -0.66 6.17
C VAL A 107 -0.21 -1.80 7.10
N GLU A 108 0.28 -1.79 8.34
CA GLU A 108 -0.07 -2.80 9.33
C GLU A 108 -1.59 -2.87 9.54
N ALA A 109 -2.13 -4.09 9.53
CA ALA A 109 -3.57 -4.35 9.66
C ALA A 109 -4.04 -4.20 11.12
N THR A 110 -3.90 -2.99 11.67
CA THR A 110 -4.43 -2.68 13.00
C THR A 110 -5.95 -2.59 12.98
N PRO A 111 -6.63 -2.76 14.14
CA PRO A 111 -8.09 -2.61 14.21
C PRO A 111 -8.58 -1.26 13.64
N GLU A 112 -7.83 -0.19 13.85
CA GLU A 112 -8.16 1.17 13.37
C GLU A 112 -8.08 1.24 11.85
N VAL A 113 -7.01 0.67 11.25
CA VAL A 113 -6.82 0.61 9.80
C VAL A 113 -7.91 -0.24 9.15
N LEU A 114 -8.26 -1.37 9.76
CA LEU A 114 -9.33 -2.24 9.27
C LEU A 114 -10.71 -1.56 9.37
N ALA A 115 -10.97 -0.80 10.44
CA ALA A 115 -12.20 -0.02 10.59
C ALA A 115 -12.28 1.10 9.54
N GLU A 116 -11.18 1.80 9.26
CA GLU A 116 -11.11 2.80 8.19
C GLU A 116 -11.40 2.16 6.82
N LEU A 117 -10.77 1.03 6.53
CA LEU A 117 -11.03 0.27 5.31
C LEU A 117 -12.50 -0.18 5.19
N ALA A 118 -13.13 -0.58 6.28
CA ALA A 118 -14.53 -0.97 6.30
C ALA A 118 -15.46 0.22 6.03
N SER A 119 -15.16 1.40 6.60
CA SER A 119 -15.97 2.60 6.39
C SER A 119 -15.98 3.09 4.94
N ASP A 120 -14.87 2.88 4.21
CA ASP A 120 -14.74 3.25 2.82
C ASP A 120 -15.11 2.11 1.83
N ALA A 121 -15.56 0.96 2.34
CA ALA A 121 -15.87 -0.22 1.53
C ALA A 121 -16.84 0.08 0.37
N SER A 122 -17.92 0.80 0.66
CA SER A 122 -18.92 1.15 -0.36
C SER A 122 -18.37 2.04 -1.47
N LYS A 123 -17.52 3.01 -1.13
CA LYS A 123 -16.87 3.88 -2.12
C LYS A 123 -15.90 3.10 -2.99
N ARG A 124 -15.13 2.18 -2.38
CA ARG A 124 -14.18 1.32 -3.10
C ARG A 124 -14.87 0.33 -4.00
N GLU A 125 -15.99 -0.27 -3.57
CA GLU A 125 -16.78 -1.18 -4.40
C GLU A 125 -17.29 -0.48 -5.66
N LEU A 126 -17.79 0.75 -5.53
CA LEU A 126 -18.20 1.56 -6.68
C LEU A 126 -17.02 1.87 -7.60
N ALA A 127 -15.87 2.27 -7.06
CA ALA A 127 -14.68 2.55 -7.84
C ALA A 127 -14.13 1.30 -8.54
N ALA A 128 -14.14 0.16 -7.87
CA ALA A 128 -13.71 -1.13 -8.43
C ALA A 128 -14.61 -1.56 -9.60
N ARG A 129 -15.93 -1.43 -9.47
CA ARG A 129 -16.88 -1.71 -10.57
C ARG A 129 -16.61 -0.86 -11.81
N VAL A 130 -16.34 0.44 -11.62
CA VAL A 130 -16.01 1.36 -12.73
C VAL A 130 -14.68 0.99 -13.39
N GLN A 131 -13.72 0.49 -12.61
CA GLN A 131 -12.38 0.11 -13.09
C GLN A 131 -12.27 -1.36 -13.54
N GLY A 132 -13.34 -2.15 -13.42
CA GLY A 132 -13.32 -3.58 -13.74
C GLY A 132 -12.40 -4.41 -12.82
N LYS A 133 -12.14 -3.95 -11.61
CA LYS A 133 -11.32 -4.63 -10.59
C LYS A 133 -12.20 -5.37 -9.59
N SER A 134 -11.68 -6.49 -9.04
CA SER A 134 -12.36 -7.18 -7.94
C SER A 134 -12.23 -6.40 -6.63
N PRO A 135 -13.32 -6.17 -5.88
CA PRO A 135 -13.27 -5.50 -4.58
C PRO A 135 -12.44 -6.26 -3.53
N ASP A 136 -12.36 -7.58 -3.63
CA ASP A 136 -11.75 -8.44 -2.62
C ASP A 136 -10.21 -8.31 -2.53
N GLU A 137 -9.56 -7.95 -3.63
CA GLU A 137 -8.10 -7.74 -3.63
C GLU A 137 -7.64 -6.55 -2.78
N ALA A 138 -8.51 -5.57 -2.53
CA ALA A 138 -8.15 -4.36 -1.78
C ALA A 138 -8.14 -4.58 -0.25
N THR A 139 -8.87 -5.60 0.24
CA THR A 139 -9.02 -5.90 1.67
C THR A 139 -8.28 -7.15 2.11
N ALA A 140 -7.70 -7.91 1.19
CA ALA A 140 -6.93 -9.10 1.52
C ALA A 140 -5.73 -8.74 2.40
N GLN A 141 -5.65 -9.38 3.56
CA GLN A 141 -4.48 -9.28 4.43
C GLN A 141 -3.37 -10.18 3.89
N PHE A 142 -2.14 -9.72 4.03
CA PHE A 142 -0.95 -10.46 3.61
C PHE A 142 0.18 -10.26 4.60
N PRO A 143 1.13 -11.22 4.70
CA PRO A 143 2.32 -11.05 5.52
C PRO A 143 3.26 -10.02 4.92
N ALA A 144 3.77 -9.12 5.75
CA ALA A 144 4.75 -8.11 5.38
C ALA A 144 5.81 -7.95 6.46
N ARG A 145 6.96 -7.44 6.09
CA ARG A 145 8.07 -7.18 7.02
C ARG A 145 8.52 -5.73 6.91
N PRO A 146 9.00 -5.11 8.00
CA PRO A 146 9.63 -3.82 7.94
C PRO A 146 10.89 -3.84 7.04
N LYS A 147 10.97 -2.83 6.17
CA LYS A 147 12.11 -2.59 5.26
C LYS A 147 12.58 -1.16 5.43
N ARG A 148 13.88 -0.98 5.56
CA ARG A 148 14.50 0.34 5.54
C ARG A 148 14.87 0.71 4.11
N VAL A 149 14.52 1.93 3.72
CA VAL A 149 14.88 2.54 2.44
C VAL A 149 15.71 3.79 2.74
N GLU A 150 16.87 3.86 2.13
CA GLU A 150 17.77 5.00 2.28
C GLU A 150 17.72 5.87 1.04
N PHE A 151 17.51 7.15 1.24
CA PHE A 151 17.60 8.19 0.22
C PHE A 151 18.88 9.01 0.44
N VAL A 152 19.78 8.96 -0.53
CA VAL A 152 21.06 9.70 -0.50
C VAL A 152 21.21 10.42 -1.81
N SER A 153 21.67 11.69 -1.79
CA SER A 153 21.98 12.43 -3.01
C SER A 153 23.41 12.19 -3.48
N GLY A 154 23.60 12.25 -4.80
CA GLY A 154 24.91 12.17 -5.44
C GLY A 154 25.35 10.74 -5.79
N GLY A 155 26.52 10.61 -6.39
CA GLY A 155 27.02 9.33 -6.89
C GLY A 155 26.13 8.72 -7.97
N MET A 156 25.79 7.44 -7.83
CA MET A 156 24.88 6.71 -8.74
C MET A 156 23.42 6.77 -8.31
N SER A 157 23.09 7.59 -7.30
CA SER A 157 21.70 7.79 -6.88
C SER A 157 20.91 8.53 -7.95
N PHE A 158 19.62 8.24 -8.03
CA PHE A 158 18.69 9.01 -8.87
C PHE A 158 18.41 10.39 -8.28
N LEU A 159 18.67 10.61 -6.98
CA LEU A 159 18.54 11.90 -6.31
C LEU A 159 19.81 12.72 -6.47
N GLN A 160 19.62 13.96 -6.87
CA GLN A 160 20.68 14.95 -6.94
C GLN A 160 20.63 15.89 -5.73
N ASN A 161 21.69 16.65 -5.51
CA ASN A 161 21.72 17.63 -4.42
C ASN A 161 20.60 18.68 -4.53
N GLY A 162 20.18 18.99 -5.75
CA GLY A 162 19.07 19.89 -6.03
C GLY A 162 17.69 19.36 -5.63
N ASP A 163 17.53 18.03 -5.44
CA ASP A 163 16.27 17.45 -5.02
C ASP A 163 15.99 17.59 -3.51
N CYS A 164 16.87 18.31 -2.79
CA CYS A 164 16.75 18.45 -1.34
C CYS A 164 15.39 19.03 -0.90
N GLU A 165 14.91 20.11 -1.55
CA GLU A 165 13.61 20.72 -1.21
C GLU A 165 12.43 19.80 -1.53
N LEU A 166 12.53 19.01 -2.61
CA LEU A 166 11.54 18.01 -2.92
C LEU A 166 11.48 16.96 -1.82
N MET A 167 12.62 16.45 -1.38
CA MET A 167 12.69 15.43 -0.33
C MET A 167 12.22 15.96 1.03
N GLU A 168 12.50 17.21 1.39
CA GLU A 168 11.92 17.85 2.58
C GLU A 168 10.39 17.88 2.50
N GLN A 169 9.85 18.32 1.37
CA GLN A 169 8.40 18.43 1.20
C GLN A 169 7.73 17.05 1.10
N MET A 170 8.39 16.05 0.50
CA MET A 170 7.92 14.66 0.54
C MET A 170 7.88 14.12 1.97
N ARG A 171 8.92 14.35 2.77
CA ARG A 171 8.97 13.98 4.18
C ARG A 171 7.82 14.59 4.97
N ASP A 172 7.61 15.89 4.81
CA ASP A 172 6.72 16.67 5.68
C ASP A 172 5.23 16.54 5.29
N ARG A 173 4.94 16.27 4.02
CA ARG A 173 3.57 16.36 3.49
C ARG A 173 3.04 15.08 2.84
N VAL A 174 3.93 14.17 2.43
CA VAL A 174 3.53 12.99 1.65
C VAL A 174 3.75 11.70 2.41
N PHE A 175 4.91 11.53 3.03
CA PHE A 175 5.26 10.24 3.66
C PHE A 175 4.33 9.86 4.81
N GLY A 176 4.03 10.79 5.73
CA GLY A 176 3.11 10.52 6.83
C GLY A 176 1.72 10.06 6.36
N PRO A 177 1.03 10.81 5.49
CA PRO A 177 -0.24 10.39 4.91
C PRO A 177 -0.21 9.05 4.18
N LEU A 178 0.92 8.69 3.54
CA LEU A 178 1.10 7.39 2.87
C LEU A 178 1.46 6.25 3.83
N GLY A 179 1.60 6.50 5.14
CA GLY A 179 1.99 5.48 6.11
C GLY A 179 3.48 5.17 6.16
N VAL A 180 4.31 6.00 5.55
CA VAL A 180 5.77 5.87 5.57
C VAL A 180 6.33 6.50 6.83
N LYS A 181 7.11 5.72 7.60
CA LYS A 181 7.72 6.19 8.84
C LYS A 181 9.12 6.72 8.58
N VAL A 182 9.37 7.99 8.88
CA VAL A 182 10.71 8.58 8.80
C VAL A 182 11.49 8.19 10.06
N ILE A 183 12.62 7.50 9.88
CA ILE A 183 13.49 7.02 10.97
C ILE A 183 14.58 8.05 11.26
N ASP A 184 15.21 8.55 10.21
CA ASP A 184 16.25 9.58 10.30
C ASP A 184 16.17 10.50 9.08
N SER A 185 16.52 11.78 9.28
CA SER A 185 16.50 12.76 8.20
C SER A 185 17.55 13.84 8.45
N ASN A 186 18.52 13.89 7.57
CA ASN A 186 19.53 14.94 7.50
C ASN A 186 19.55 15.48 6.06
N ILE A 187 18.65 16.41 5.80
CA ILE A 187 18.53 17.08 4.50
C ILE A 187 19.01 18.52 4.67
N ARG A 188 19.87 18.94 3.76
CA ARG A 188 20.37 20.33 3.71
C ARG A 188 20.03 20.93 2.36
N CYS A 189 19.28 22.02 2.39
CA CYS A 189 19.02 22.85 1.22
C CYS A 189 19.64 24.21 1.44
N VAL A 190 20.38 24.70 0.46
CA VAL A 190 20.93 26.04 0.48
C VAL A 190 20.26 26.81 -0.66
N PRO A 191 19.39 27.80 -0.37
CA PRO A 191 18.66 28.52 -1.40
C PRO A 191 19.58 29.05 -2.49
N ARG A 192 19.22 28.80 -3.75
CA ARG A 192 19.96 29.21 -4.95
C ARG A 192 21.36 28.58 -5.13
N GLN A 193 21.70 27.57 -4.32
CA GLN A 193 23.00 26.89 -4.39
C GLN A 193 22.81 25.35 -4.48
N VAL A 194 22.41 24.90 -5.64
CA VAL A 194 22.08 23.48 -5.92
C VAL A 194 23.21 22.50 -5.53
N SER A 195 24.46 22.89 -5.78
CA SER A 195 25.63 22.02 -5.56
C SER A 195 25.97 21.75 -4.10
N ILE A 196 25.52 22.60 -3.19
CA ILE A 196 25.83 22.51 -1.75
C ILE A 196 24.78 21.70 -0.98
N GLY A 197 23.61 21.48 -1.56
CA GLY A 197 22.56 20.64 -0.98
C GLY A 197 23.03 19.23 -0.72
N SER A 198 22.44 18.56 0.25
CA SER A 198 22.65 17.15 0.51
C SER A 198 21.39 16.50 1.06
N ILE A 199 21.21 15.23 0.70
CA ILE A 199 20.10 14.40 1.17
C ILE A 199 20.70 13.16 1.82
N ARG A 200 20.29 12.92 3.06
CA ARG A 200 20.45 11.62 3.72
C ARG A 200 19.21 11.42 4.57
N MET A 201 18.38 10.47 4.17
CA MET A 201 17.14 10.17 4.89
C MET A 201 16.90 8.66 4.86
N THR A 202 16.51 8.11 6.00
CA THR A 202 16.09 6.72 6.14
C THR A 202 14.62 6.67 6.50
N VAL A 203 13.86 5.92 5.73
CA VAL A 203 12.46 5.65 6.01
C VAL A 203 12.23 4.16 6.25
N GLU A 204 11.18 3.83 6.98
CA GLU A 204 10.71 2.46 7.17
C GLU A 204 9.35 2.30 6.49
N VAL A 205 9.24 1.26 5.70
CA VAL A 205 8.03 0.85 4.99
C VAL A 205 7.78 -0.63 5.23
N LEU A 206 6.60 -1.13 4.92
CA LEU A 206 6.35 -2.57 4.90
C LEU A 206 6.57 -3.11 3.49
N GLU A 207 7.24 -4.26 3.39
CA GLU A 207 7.45 -5.00 2.15
C GLU A 207 6.68 -6.32 2.22
N PRO A 208 5.83 -6.64 1.23
CA PRO A 208 5.14 -7.93 1.19
C PRO A 208 6.13 -9.10 1.20
N VAL A 209 5.87 -10.09 2.04
CA VAL A 209 6.63 -11.36 2.02
C VAL A 209 6.04 -12.24 0.92
N PRO A 210 6.84 -12.67 -0.06
CA PRO A 210 6.35 -13.61 -1.07
C PRO A 210 5.80 -14.87 -0.42
N ALA A 211 4.63 -15.34 -0.87
CA ALA A 211 4.15 -16.65 -0.47
C ALA A 211 5.20 -17.72 -0.84
N PRO A 212 5.46 -18.71 0.04
CA PRO A 212 6.33 -19.81 -0.32
C PRO A 212 5.78 -20.45 -1.58
N ASN A 213 6.63 -20.61 -2.60
CA ASN A 213 6.24 -21.31 -3.83
C ASN A 213 5.69 -22.68 -3.44
N PRO A 214 4.51 -23.08 -3.91
CA PRO A 214 4.07 -24.45 -3.74
C PRO A 214 5.14 -25.35 -4.35
N THR A 215 5.74 -26.19 -3.53
CA THR A 215 6.72 -27.19 -3.98
C THR A 215 6.02 -28.11 -4.98
N PRO A 216 6.60 -28.38 -6.17
CA PRO A 216 5.99 -29.20 -7.21
C PRO A 216 5.77 -30.64 -6.77
#